data_109f2dc85f0095e1bde36dadd598b757
#
_entry.id   109f2dc85f0095e1bde36dadd598b757
#
_cell.length_a   1.000
_cell.length_b   1.000
_cell.length_c   1.000
_cell.angle_alpha   90.00
_cell.angle_beta   90.00
_cell.angle_gamma   90.00
#
_symmetry.space_group_name_H-M   'P 1'
#
loop_
_entity.id
_entity.type
_entity.pdbx_description
1 polymer ?
#
loop_
_entity_poly.entity_id
_entity_poly.type
_entity_poly.pdbx_seq_one_letter_code
_entity_poly.pdbx_strand_id
1 'polypeptide(L)'
;MHALLLAITLTAATGPKFIEDDFGKALKQAKAQKKLLFVDAWAPWCHTCIAMKEQVFTRPAFTAFEKDVVFASIDTEKTKSDAFLKKYPVEVWPTLMFIDPVKETVVLKWLGSADELQMQGLLEAARGGTGVTREADEALGQGNNGVAAEKYKAAFDAGDVKTRTVLAMLSAMSMAKQSEACARTTVEQLPLFTNAQERVGAITWGLGCAIELPEGKQKTALLDTLVREGTKALPLEGVLPDDTSGLYEALVSEREAAKDEAAVEKLGAQWLAFLDAQAAKAPNAAGRAVFDPHRVGAALASKQPAKMVEPLLQSEKDFPKDYNPSARLAVIYRELGKFDEAQAAIERALTKCKEGPRKLRLFETKASILDRKGDAAGKKKTIEEAVKYAKKLPKTQVSAARIEGLEAQLK
;
A
#
# COMPACT_ATOMS: atom_id res chain seq x y z
N MET A 1 12.94 41.00 42.37
CA MET A 1 13.49 40.23 41.24
C MET A 1 12.40 39.29 40.71
N HIS A 2 11.73 39.66 39.63
CA HIS A 2 10.70 38.85 39.00
C HIS A 2 11.35 38.04 37.86
N ALA A 3 11.46 36.75 38.02
CA ALA A 3 11.92 35.85 36.96
C ALA A 3 10.80 35.67 35.94
N LEU A 4 10.98 36.20 34.74
CA LEU A 4 10.10 35.99 33.59
C LEU A 4 10.39 34.60 33.05
N LEU A 5 9.52 33.62 33.32
CA LEU A 5 9.53 32.30 32.68
C LEU A 5 9.07 32.50 31.23
N LEU A 6 10.00 32.49 30.29
CA LEU A 6 9.71 32.40 28.87
C LEU A 6 9.21 30.98 28.58
N ALA A 7 7.91 30.82 28.44
CA ALA A 7 7.35 29.59 27.93
C ALA A 7 7.68 29.51 26.42
N ILE A 8 8.72 28.73 26.06
CA ILE A 8 8.98 28.36 24.70
C ILE A 8 7.90 27.34 24.33
N THR A 9 6.84 27.79 23.66
CA THR A 9 5.92 26.89 22.97
C THR A 9 6.69 26.27 21.80
N LEU A 10 7.19 25.06 21.99
CA LEU A 10 7.59 24.22 20.85
C LEU A 10 6.34 23.97 20.02
N THR A 11 6.14 24.76 18.97
CA THR A 11 5.25 24.37 17.87
C THR A 11 5.89 23.15 17.25
N ALA A 12 5.28 21.97 17.46
CA ALA A 12 5.67 20.79 16.74
C ALA A 12 5.62 21.14 15.24
N ALA A 13 6.75 21.05 14.55
CA ALA A 13 6.80 21.30 13.12
C ALA A 13 5.92 20.25 12.45
N THR A 14 4.77 20.67 11.98
CA THR A 14 3.86 19.85 11.19
C THR A 14 4.43 19.72 9.79
N GLY A 15 4.30 18.54 9.18
CA GLY A 15 4.69 18.32 7.78
C GLY A 15 3.99 19.29 6.81
N PRO A 16 4.25 19.18 5.51
CA PRO A 16 3.71 20.08 4.50
C PRO A 16 2.18 20.03 4.42
N LYS A 17 1.58 21.11 3.93
CA LYS A 17 0.13 21.20 3.74
C LYS A 17 -0.30 20.52 2.45
N PHE A 18 -1.07 19.44 2.57
CA PHE A 18 -1.69 18.77 1.44
C PHE A 18 -3.01 19.44 1.03
N ILE A 19 -3.23 19.53 -0.28
CA ILE A 19 -4.54 19.86 -0.86
C ILE A 19 -5.28 18.52 -0.99
N GLU A 20 -6.30 18.35 -0.16
CA GLU A 20 -7.03 17.08 -0.07
C GLU A 20 -8.11 16.98 -1.15
N ASP A 21 -8.05 15.93 -1.97
CA ASP A 21 -9.07 15.55 -2.95
C ASP A 21 -9.51 16.64 -3.95
N ASP A 22 -8.65 17.59 -4.22
CA ASP A 22 -8.91 18.65 -5.21
C ASP A 22 -7.70 18.81 -6.14
N PHE A 23 -7.59 17.88 -7.10
CA PHE A 23 -6.51 17.88 -8.08
C PHE A 23 -6.48 19.17 -8.90
N GLY A 24 -7.66 19.70 -9.30
CA GLY A 24 -7.75 20.93 -10.09
C GLY A 24 -7.18 22.14 -9.37
N LYS A 25 -7.51 22.31 -8.08
CA LYS A 25 -6.94 23.35 -7.22
C LYS A 25 -5.43 23.18 -7.06
N ALA A 26 -4.97 21.96 -6.79
CA ALA A 26 -3.55 21.66 -6.64
C ALA A 26 -2.76 21.99 -7.91
N LEU A 27 -3.27 21.58 -9.07
CA LEU A 27 -2.66 21.85 -10.36
C LEU A 27 -2.58 23.36 -10.66
N LYS A 28 -3.68 24.08 -10.41
CA LYS A 28 -3.71 25.55 -10.58
C LYS A 28 -2.69 26.24 -9.68
N GLN A 29 -2.58 25.81 -8.41
CA GLN A 29 -1.62 26.37 -7.48
C GLN A 29 -0.18 26.06 -7.91
N ALA A 30 0.13 24.84 -8.33
CA ALA A 30 1.44 24.46 -8.83
C ALA A 30 1.86 25.28 -10.06
N LYS A 31 0.94 25.48 -11.02
CA LYS A 31 1.15 26.36 -12.19
C LYS A 31 1.50 27.79 -11.76
N ALA A 32 0.70 28.37 -10.88
CA ALA A 32 0.89 29.76 -10.42
C ALA A 32 2.21 29.97 -9.69
N GLN A 33 2.66 28.97 -8.91
CA GLN A 33 3.90 29.00 -8.16
C GLN A 33 5.12 28.52 -8.97
N LYS A 34 4.94 28.03 -10.19
CA LYS A 34 6.00 27.42 -11.04
C LYS A 34 6.74 26.29 -10.34
N LYS A 35 6.01 25.44 -9.60
CA LYS A 35 6.51 24.30 -8.84
C LYS A 35 5.99 23.01 -9.46
N LEU A 36 6.67 21.88 -9.22
CA LEU A 36 6.11 20.57 -9.51
C LEU A 36 4.87 20.33 -8.63
N LEU A 37 3.97 19.46 -9.08
CA LEU A 37 2.87 18.96 -8.28
C LEU A 37 3.24 17.55 -7.79
N PHE A 38 3.37 17.39 -6.47
CA PHE A 38 3.45 16.07 -5.85
C PHE A 38 2.05 15.57 -5.54
N VAL A 39 1.75 14.33 -5.90
CA VAL A 39 0.46 13.68 -5.63
C VAL A 39 0.72 12.37 -4.88
N ASP A 40 0.13 12.26 -3.69
CA ASP A 40 -0.07 11.01 -2.97
C ASP A 40 -1.45 10.44 -3.40
N ALA A 41 -1.45 9.43 -4.28
CA ALA A 41 -2.66 8.72 -4.66
C ALA A 41 -2.85 7.52 -3.72
N TRP A 42 -3.85 7.62 -2.84
CA TRP A 42 -4.04 6.73 -1.71
C TRP A 42 -5.46 6.17 -1.60
N ALA A 43 -5.67 5.27 -0.65
CA ALA A 43 -6.98 4.75 -0.30
C ALA A 43 -7.12 4.55 1.22
N PRO A 44 -8.34 4.71 1.80
CA PRO A 44 -8.55 4.61 3.26
C PRO A 44 -8.23 3.24 3.87
N TRP A 45 -8.23 2.19 3.08
CA TRP A 45 -7.90 0.82 3.49
C TRP A 45 -6.41 0.48 3.35
N CYS A 46 -5.65 1.30 2.65
CA CYS A 46 -4.24 1.08 2.34
C CYS A 46 -3.37 1.37 3.58
N HIS A 47 -2.87 0.32 4.24
CA HIS A 47 -2.01 0.46 5.42
C HIS A 47 -0.73 1.24 5.14
N THR A 48 -0.04 0.94 4.04
CA THR A 48 1.18 1.67 3.62
C THR A 48 0.90 3.15 3.40
N CYS A 49 -0.25 3.50 2.81
CA CYS A 49 -0.65 4.91 2.64
C CYS A 49 -0.83 5.62 3.99
N ILE A 50 -1.45 4.95 4.96
CA ILE A 50 -1.66 5.49 6.30
C ILE A 50 -0.30 5.59 7.03
N ALA A 51 0.58 4.56 6.88
CA ALA A 51 1.94 4.60 7.41
C ALA A 51 2.74 5.78 6.85
N MET A 52 2.69 6.02 5.54
CA MET A 52 3.34 7.19 4.91
C MET A 52 2.82 8.50 5.51
N LYS A 53 1.50 8.64 5.68
CA LYS A 53 0.89 9.85 6.26
C LYS A 53 1.33 10.09 7.70
N GLU A 54 1.37 9.04 8.54
CA GLU A 54 1.67 9.15 9.96
C GLU A 54 3.18 9.20 10.27
N GLN A 55 4.01 8.52 9.49
CA GLN A 55 5.42 8.29 9.83
C GLN A 55 6.40 9.06 8.94
N VAL A 56 6.01 9.41 7.70
CA VAL A 56 6.89 10.07 6.73
C VAL A 56 6.44 11.49 6.47
N PHE A 57 5.20 11.71 6.02
CA PHE A 57 4.73 13.05 5.61
C PHE A 57 4.59 14.04 6.78
N THR A 58 4.54 13.57 8.03
CA THR A 58 4.54 14.42 9.23
C THR A 58 5.93 14.91 9.63
N ARG A 59 7.00 14.39 9.01
CA ARG A 59 8.37 14.77 9.35
C ARG A 59 8.68 16.21 8.97
N PRO A 60 9.34 16.99 9.84
CA PRO A 60 9.69 18.40 9.56
C PRO A 60 10.51 18.58 8.27
N ALA A 61 11.38 17.63 7.94
CA ALA A 61 12.18 17.66 6.72
C ALA A 61 11.33 17.72 5.45
N PHE A 62 10.10 17.14 5.48
CA PHE A 62 9.16 17.22 4.37
C PHE A 62 8.65 18.63 4.08
N THR A 63 8.56 19.50 5.10
CA THR A 63 8.17 20.91 4.93
C THR A 63 9.19 21.66 4.06
N ALA A 64 10.45 21.25 4.08
CA ALA A 64 11.48 21.87 3.24
C ALA A 64 11.22 21.70 1.73
N PHE A 65 10.44 20.66 1.34
CA PHE A 65 10.08 20.42 -0.07
C PHE A 65 9.00 21.38 -0.59
N GLU A 66 8.27 22.10 0.29
CA GLU A 66 7.26 23.09 -0.13
C GLU A 66 7.86 24.23 -1.00
N LYS A 67 9.17 24.45 -0.93
CA LYS A 67 9.86 25.38 -1.84
C LYS A 67 9.84 24.93 -3.30
N ASP A 68 9.80 23.61 -3.55
CA ASP A 68 9.97 22.98 -4.86
C ASP A 68 8.68 22.36 -5.40
N VAL A 69 7.76 21.95 -4.50
CA VAL A 69 6.53 21.25 -4.89
C VAL A 69 5.30 21.79 -4.17
N VAL A 70 4.15 21.65 -4.79
CA VAL A 70 2.82 21.75 -4.17
C VAL A 70 2.35 20.31 -3.88
N PHE A 71 1.85 20.09 -2.67
CA PHE A 71 1.41 18.75 -2.23
C PHE A 71 -0.09 18.57 -2.41
N ALA A 72 -0.49 17.44 -2.98
CA ALA A 72 -1.87 16.98 -3.07
C ALA A 72 -1.99 15.53 -2.58
N SER A 73 -3.11 15.22 -1.92
CA SER A 73 -3.45 13.87 -1.48
C SER A 73 -4.82 13.53 -2.06
N ILE A 74 -4.87 12.49 -2.90
CA ILE A 74 -6.06 12.11 -3.68
C ILE A 74 -6.53 10.73 -3.23
N ASP A 75 -7.69 10.70 -2.57
CA ASP A 75 -8.39 9.45 -2.24
C ASP A 75 -9.01 8.85 -3.50
N THR A 76 -8.44 7.75 -3.98
CA THR A 76 -8.84 7.06 -5.21
C THR A 76 -10.19 6.34 -5.10
N GLU A 77 -10.70 6.13 -3.88
CA GLU A 77 -12.02 5.53 -3.64
C GLU A 77 -13.17 6.52 -3.91
N LYS A 78 -12.90 7.82 -3.91
CA LYS A 78 -13.94 8.83 -4.13
C LYS A 78 -14.35 8.92 -5.59
N THR A 79 -15.66 9.00 -5.83
CA THR A 79 -16.22 9.15 -7.19
C THR A 79 -15.68 10.39 -7.90
N LYS A 80 -15.43 11.48 -7.18
CA LYS A 80 -14.85 12.71 -7.74
C LYS A 80 -13.42 12.54 -8.28
N SER A 81 -12.70 11.47 -7.88
CA SER A 81 -11.36 11.17 -8.36
C SER A 81 -11.34 10.47 -9.72
N ASP A 82 -12.50 10.12 -10.32
CA ASP A 82 -12.60 9.43 -11.60
C ASP A 82 -11.86 10.17 -12.74
N ALA A 83 -11.99 11.49 -12.81
CA ALA A 83 -11.29 12.29 -13.83
C ALA A 83 -9.76 12.23 -13.66
N PHE A 84 -9.27 12.24 -12.41
CA PHE A 84 -7.85 12.05 -12.09
C PHE A 84 -7.39 10.66 -12.51
N LEU A 85 -8.12 9.60 -12.12
CA LEU A 85 -7.77 8.21 -12.40
C LEU A 85 -7.77 7.87 -13.90
N LYS A 86 -8.62 8.51 -14.68
CA LYS A 86 -8.61 8.38 -16.16
C LYS A 86 -7.32 8.91 -16.77
N LYS A 87 -6.77 9.99 -16.20
CA LYS A 87 -5.57 10.64 -16.73
C LYS A 87 -4.29 10.03 -16.17
N TYR A 88 -4.33 9.63 -14.89
CA TYR A 88 -3.20 9.11 -14.14
C TYR A 88 -3.60 7.77 -13.50
N PRO A 89 -3.45 6.65 -14.23
CA PRO A 89 -3.85 5.33 -13.72
C PRO A 89 -3.09 4.94 -12.44
N VAL A 90 -3.84 4.41 -11.45
CA VAL A 90 -3.33 3.91 -10.18
C VAL A 90 -3.69 2.44 -10.04
N GLU A 91 -2.68 1.57 -9.91
CA GLU A 91 -2.81 0.11 -9.82
C GLU A 91 -2.21 -0.42 -8.52
N VAL A 92 -1.36 0.37 -7.87
CA VAL A 92 -0.68 0.06 -6.60
C VAL A 92 -0.90 1.22 -5.63
N TRP A 93 -1.07 0.94 -4.36
CA TRP A 93 -1.25 1.94 -3.31
C TRP A 93 -0.15 1.85 -2.24
N PRO A 94 0.47 2.99 -1.86
CA PRO A 94 0.34 4.30 -2.49
C PRO A 94 1.01 4.35 -3.86
N THR A 95 0.55 5.26 -4.73
CA THR A 95 1.30 5.72 -5.89
C THR A 95 1.67 7.17 -5.68
N LEU A 96 2.98 7.45 -5.67
CA LEU A 96 3.53 8.78 -5.53
C LEU A 96 3.90 9.31 -6.93
N MET A 97 3.41 10.50 -7.28
CA MET A 97 3.65 11.09 -8.60
C MET A 97 4.20 12.50 -8.45
N PHE A 98 5.22 12.82 -9.24
CA PHE A 98 5.62 14.19 -9.53
C PHE A 98 5.11 14.55 -10.93
N ILE A 99 4.38 15.63 -11.05
CA ILE A 99 3.70 16.05 -12.27
C ILE A 99 4.21 17.44 -12.67
N ASP A 100 4.60 17.60 -13.95
CA ASP A 100 4.81 18.90 -14.54
C ASP A 100 3.44 19.57 -14.68
N PRO A 101 3.17 20.67 -13.95
CA PRO A 101 1.84 21.25 -13.93
C PRO A 101 1.48 21.95 -15.24
N VAL A 102 2.45 22.35 -16.07
CA VAL A 102 2.21 23.04 -17.35
C VAL A 102 1.84 22.04 -18.45
N LYS A 103 2.65 20.98 -18.58
CA LYS A 103 2.43 19.90 -19.55
C LYS A 103 1.37 18.90 -19.08
N GLU A 104 1.12 18.89 -17.77
CA GLU A 104 0.25 17.91 -17.09
C GLU A 104 0.69 16.45 -17.35
N THR A 105 2.00 16.22 -17.44
CA THR A 105 2.62 14.91 -17.60
C THR A 105 3.30 14.47 -16.32
N VAL A 106 3.24 13.18 -16.03
CA VAL A 106 4.01 12.59 -14.92
C VAL A 106 5.49 12.62 -15.29
N VAL A 107 6.29 13.25 -14.44
CA VAL A 107 7.74 13.34 -14.64
C VAL A 107 8.49 12.28 -13.84
N LEU A 108 7.84 11.74 -12.81
CA LEU A 108 8.31 10.61 -12.04
C LEU A 108 7.10 9.94 -11.35
N LYS A 109 7.03 8.61 -11.38
CA LYS A 109 6.08 7.79 -10.66
C LYS A 109 6.82 6.79 -9.79
N TRP A 110 6.38 6.64 -8.55
CA TRP A 110 6.90 5.68 -7.59
C TRP A 110 5.76 4.83 -7.03
N LEU A 111 5.97 3.52 -6.92
CA LEU A 111 4.99 2.57 -6.44
C LEU A 111 5.38 2.04 -5.06
N GLY A 112 4.48 2.19 -4.09
CA GLY A 112 4.70 1.78 -2.71
C GLY A 112 5.25 2.89 -1.80
N SER A 113 5.78 2.49 -0.66
CA SER A 113 6.37 3.37 0.36
C SER A 113 7.67 4.02 -0.12
N ALA A 114 8.04 5.09 0.55
CA ALA A 114 9.37 5.68 0.48
C ALA A 114 9.69 6.33 1.84
N ASP A 115 10.87 6.06 2.38
CA ASP A 115 11.34 6.76 3.57
C ASP A 115 11.76 8.20 3.24
N GLU A 116 12.20 8.95 4.26
CA GLU A 116 12.59 10.36 4.09
C GLU A 116 13.75 10.50 3.09
N LEU A 117 14.74 9.61 3.13
CA LEU A 117 15.91 9.65 2.25
C LEU A 117 15.52 9.31 0.80
N GLN A 118 14.70 8.29 0.62
CA GLN A 118 14.17 7.93 -0.70
C GLN A 118 13.34 9.08 -1.29
N MET A 119 12.48 9.73 -0.48
CA MET A 119 11.69 10.87 -0.95
C MET A 119 12.56 12.05 -1.41
N GLN A 120 13.68 12.33 -0.72
CA GLN A 120 14.66 13.31 -1.18
C GLN A 120 15.22 12.94 -2.56
N GLY A 121 15.66 11.70 -2.72
CA GLY A 121 16.15 11.20 -4.01
C GLY A 121 15.11 11.25 -5.13
N LEU A 122 13.83 10.95 -4.82
CA LEU A 122 12.73 11.06 -5.78
C LEU A 122 12.49 12.52 -6.23
N LEU A 123 12.53 13.47 -5.30
CA LEU A 123 12.39 14.88 -5.63
C LEU A 123 13.54 15.39 -6.51
N GLU A 124 14.77 15.03 -6.18
CA GLU A 124 15.95 15.39 -6.97
C GLU A 124 15.85 14.81 -8.38
N ALA A 125 15.45 13.54 -8.51
CA ALA A 125 15.23 12.90 -9.81
C ALA A 125 14.11 13.56 -10.61
N ALA A 126 12.99 13.94 -9.97
CA ALA A 126 11.88 14.63 -10.62
C ALA A 126 12.28 16.00 -11.17
N ARG A 127 13.20 16.72 -10.49
CA ARG A 127 13.69 18.06 -10.90
C ARG A 127 14.78 18.01 -11.94
N GLY A 128 15.71 17.07 -11.79
CA GLY A 128 16.96 17.00 -12.58
C GLY A 128 17.02 15.85 -13.58
N GLY A 129 16.01 14.99 -13.64
CA GLY A 129 16.02 13.79 -14.47
C GLY A 129 16.07 14.13 -15.97
N THR A 130 17.06 13.57 -16.67
CA THR A 130 17.23 13.67 -18.12
C THR A 130 17.56 12.28 -18.68
N GLY A 131 17.49 12.14 -20.00
CA GLY A 131 17.89 10.91 -20.70
C GLY A 131 16.93 9.75 -20.51
N VAL A 132 17.44 8.51 -20.63
CA VAL A 132 16.65 7.27 -20.70
C VAL A 132 15.86 7.02 -19.42
N THR A 133 16.42 7.34 -18.24
CA THR A 133 15.71 7.18 -16.95
C THR A 133 14.47 8.06 -16.89
N ARG A 134 14.54 9.29 -17.43
CA ARG A 134 13.38 10.18 -17.53
C ARG A 134 12.29 9.59 -18.42
N GLU A 135 12.67 9.04 -19.56
CA GLU A 135 11.72 8.39 -20.47
C GLU A 135 11.08 7.14 -19.82
N ALA A 136 11.83 6.41 -18.98
CA ALA A 136 11.29 5.29 -18.20
C ALA A 136 10.26 5.75 -17.16
N ASP A 137 10.57 6.82 -16.41
CA ASP A 137 9.65 7.45 -15.43
C ASP A 137 8.35 7.93 -16.10
N GLU A 138 8.45 8.56 -17.29
CA GLU A 138 7.29 9.00 -18.07
C GLU A 138 6.45 7.83 -18.58
N ALA A 139 7.08 6.76 -19.08
CA ALA A 139 6.39 5.54 -19.51
C ALA A 139 5.64 4.87 -18.35
N LEU A 140 6.27 4.77 -17.18
CA LEU A 140 5.63 4.27 -15.97
C LEU A 140 4.46 5.17 -15.54
N GLY A 141 4.62 6.48 -15.67
CA GLY A 141 3.58 7.48 -15.41
C GLY A 141 2.33 7.26 -16.25
N GLN A 142 2.52 6.87 -17.50
CA GLN A 142 1.45 6.57 -18.47
C GLN A 142 0.84 5.17 -18.30
N GLY A 143 1.35 4.34 -17.38
CA GLY A 143 0.92 2.94 -17.23
C GLY A 143 1.52 1.97 -18.26
N ASN A 144 2.50 2.42 -19.08
CA ASN A 144 3.21 1.61 -20.06
C ASN A 144 4.32 0.79 -19.36
N ASN A 145 3.92 -0.08 -18.45
CA ASN A 145 4.84 -0.78 -17.53
C ASN A 145 5.93 -1.59 -18.24
N GLY A 146 5.59 -2.27 -19.35
CA GLY A 146 6.56 -3.03 -20.15
C GLY A 146 7.63 -2.13 -20.78
N VAL A 147 7.23 -1.01 -21.37
CA VAL A 147 8.14 -0.01 -21.95
C VAL A 147 9.00 0.63 -20.85
N ALA A 148 8.40 0.90 -19.69
CA ALA A 148 9.14 1.43 -18.54
C ALA A 148 10.24 0.46 -18.08
N ALA A 149 9.92 -0.84 -17.96
CA ALA A 149 10.88 -1.88 -17.58
C ALA A 149 12.06 -1.97 -18.54
N GLU A 150 11.79 -1.96 -19.86
CA GLU A 150 12.83 -1.97 -20.91
C GLU A 150 13.73 -0.73 -20.83
N LYS A 151 13.13 0.46 -20.64
CA LYS A 151 13.88 1.71 -20.54
C LYS A 151 14.72 1.80 -19.25
N TYR A 152 14.19 1.36 -18.10
CA TYR A 152 14.98 1.28 -16.87
C TYR A 152 16.16 0.29 -17.04
N LYS A 153 15.92 -0.86 -17.69
CA LYS A 153 16.98 -1.80 -17.99
C LYS A 153 18.05 -1.19 -18.89
N ALA A 154 17.65 -0.48 -19.94
CA ALA A 154 18.59 0.21 -20.83
C ALA A 154 19.38 1.29 -20.08
N ALA A 155 18.76 2.04 -19.17
CA ALA A 155 19.46 3.01 -18.32
C ALA A 155 20.48 2.33 -17.39
N PHE A 156 20.11 1.22 -16.79
CA PHE A 156 20.97 0.41 -15.93
C PHE A 156 22.18 -0.15 -16.73
N ASP A 157 21.93 -0.74 -17.90
CA ASP A 157 22.97 -1.28 -18.79
C ASP A 157 23.93 -0.18 -19.30
N ALA A 158 23.44 1.06 -19.41
CA ALA A 158 24.24 2.24 -19.76
C ALA A 158 25.00 2.86 -18.57
N GLY A 159 24.93 2.24 -17.38
CA GLY A 159 25.70 2.63 -16.19
C GLY A 159 24.93 3.44 -15.15
N ASP A 160 23.60 3.63 -15.26
CA ASP A 160 22.79 4.19 -14.18
C ASP A 160 22.44 3.11 -13.14
N VAL A 161 23.44 2.70 -12.39
CA VAL A 161 23.37 1.63 -11.37
C VAL A 161 22.81 2.12 -10.02
N LYS A 162 22.05 3.20 -9.99
CA LYS A 162 21.43 3.71 -8.76
C LYS A 162 20.34 2.76 -8.26
N THR A 163 20.28 2.58 -6.95
CA THR A 163 19.27 1.72 -6.29
C THR A 163 17.83 2.13 -6.64
N ARG A 164 17.56 3.45 -6.76
CA ARG A 164 16.27 3.96 -7.25
C ARG A 164 15.89 3.40 -8.63
N THR A 165 16.83 3.41 -9.57
CA THR A 165 16.61 2.91 -10.94
C THR A 165 16.28 1.43 -10.92
N VAL A 166 17.03 0.64 -10.11
CA VAL A 166 16.77 -0.80 -9.97
C VAL A 166 15.41 -1.06 -9.31
N LEU A 167 15.05 -0.37 -8.22
CA LEU A 167 13.74 -0.54 -7.58
C LEU A 167 12.58 -0.17 -8.52
N ALA A 168 12.70 0.92 -9.27
CA ALA A 168 11.71 1.31 -10.27
C ALA A 168 11.62 0.29 -11.41
N MET A 169 12.75 -0.29 -11.83
CA MET A 169 12.79 -1.38 -12.81
C MET A 169 12.06 -2.63 -12.30
N LEU A 170 12.35 -3.06 -11.06
CA LEU A 170 11.69 -4.22 -10.45
C LEU A 170 10.18 -4.03 -10.36
N SER A 171 9.72 -2.86 -9.91
CA SER A 171 8.30 -2.55 -9.85
C SER A 171 7.65 -2.54 -11.24
N ALA A 172 8.31 -1.95 -12.25
CA ALA A 172 7.83 -1.94 -13.63
C ALA A 172 7.75 -3.35 -14.23
N MET A 173 8.77 -4.20 -14.00
CA MET A 173 8.77 -5.60 -14.41
C MET A 173 7.62 -6.39 -13.76
N SER A 174 7.40 -6.21 -12.46
CA SER A 174 6.29 -6.84 -11.73
C SER A 174 4.93 -6.44 -12.32
N MET A 175 4.72 -5.14 -12.54
CA MET A 175 3.48 -4.63 -13.14
C MET A 175 3.30 -5.08 -14.59
N ALA A 176 4.37 -5.29 -15.33
CA ALA A 176 4.37 -5.82 -16.70
C ALA A 176 4.22 -7.35 -16.75
N LYS A 177 4.09 -8.04 -15.60
CA LYS A 177 4.04 -9.50 -15.49
C LYS A 177 5.29 -10.20 -16.05
N GLN A 178 6.42 -9.53 -15.99
CA GLN A 178 7.74 -10.08 -16.31
C GLN A 178 8.36 -10.75 -15.07
N SER A 179 7.60 -11.66 -14.44
CA SER A 179 7.88 -12.20 -13.11
C SER A 179 9.25 -12.89 -13.01
N GLU A 180 9.68 -13.61 -14.06
CA GLU A 180 11.00 -14.25 -14.10
C GLU A 180 12.14 -13.22 -14.13
N ALA A 181 12.04 -12.23 -15.01
CA ALA A 181 13.06 -11.17 -15.11
C ALA A 181 13.14 -10.37 -13.80
N CYS A 182 12.01 -10.04 -13.20
CA CYS A 182 11.93 -9.35 -11.91
C CYS A 182 12.64 -10.14 -10.80
N ALA A 183 12.28 -11.41 -10.58
CA ALA A 183 12.85 -12.22 -9.51
C ALA A 183 14.36 -12.45 -9.70
N ARG A 184 14.81 -12.74 -10.94
CA ARG A 184 16.22 -12.94 -11.26
C ARG A 184 17.03 -11.65 -11.08
N THR A 185 16.54 -10.53 -11.63
CA THR A 185 17.21 -9.23 -11.46
C THR A 185 17.31 -8.85 -9.98
N THR A 186 16.29 -9.14 -9.18
CA THR A 186 16.39 -8.91 -7.72
C THR A 186 17.55 -9.66 -7.13
N VAL A 187 17.66 -10.99 -7.37
CA VAL A 187 18.75 -11.81 -6.81
C VAL A 187 20.13 -11.32 -7.28
N GLU A 188 20.26 -11.01 -8.57
CA GLU A 188 21.52 -10.52 -9.16
C GLU A 188 21.97 -9.18 -8.59
N GLN A 189 21.00 -8.30 -8.28
CA GLN A 189 21.29 -6.92 -7.85
C GLN A 189 21.24 -6.72 -6.33
N LEU A 190 20.95 -7.76 -5.53
CA LEU A 190 20.97 -7.67 -4.07
C LEU A 190 22.22 -7.02 -3.48
N PRO A 191 23.45 -7.25 -4.02
CA PRO A 191 24.66 -6.60 -3.51
C PRO A 191 24.68 -5.08 -3.60
N LEU A 192 23.89 -4.48 -4.50
CA LEU A 192 23.79 -3.01 -4.63
C LEU A 192 23.02 -2.37 -3.45
N PHE A 193 22.11 -3.11 -2.83
CA PHE A 193 21.25 -2.60 -1.77
C PHE A 193 21.96 -2.68 -0.40
N THR A 194 22.79 -1.70 -0.10
CA THR A 194 23.47 -1.55 1.19
C THR A 194 22.59 -0.84 2.24
N ASN A 195 21.62 -0.03 1.81
CA ASN A 195 20.60 0.56 2.67
C ASN A 195 19.54 -0.50 3.01
N ALA A 196 19.16 -0.61 4.30
CA ALA A 196 18.23 -1.62 4.79
C ALA A 196 16.81 -1.46 4.21
N GLN A 197 16.31 -0.21 4.12
CA GLN A 197 15.00 0.10 3.56
C GLN A 197 14.89 -0.34 2.09
N GLU A 198 15.88 0.02 1.28
CA GLU A 198 15.92 -0.33 -0.14
C GLU A 198 16.09 -1.84 -0.34
N ARG A 199 16.90 -2.49 0.49
CA ARG A 199 17.11 -3.95 0.46
C ARG A 199 15.82 -4.70 0.75
N VAL A 200 15.07 -4.31 1.78
CA VAL A 200 13.76 -4.90 2.12
C VAL A 200 12.79 -4.70 0.97
N GLY A 201 12.70 -3.50 0.40
CA GLY A 201 11.84 -3.23 -0.76
C GLY A 201 12.17 -4.10 -1.97
N ALA A 202 13.46 -4.23 -2.31
CA ALA A 202 13.89 -5.09 -3.42
C ALA A 202 13.52 -6.56 -3.20
N ILE A 203 13.77 -7.10 -2.00
CA ILE A 203 13.44 -8.50 -1.66
C ILE A 203 11.92 -8.72 -1.72
N THR A 204 11.12 -7.78 -1.23
CA THR A 204 9.64 -7.88 -1.25
C THR A 204 9.11 -7.95 -2.69
N TRP A 205 9.62 -7.09 -3.60
CA TRP A 205 9.30 -7.17 -5.03
C TRP A 205 9.72 -8.51 -5.63
N GLY A 206 10.96 -8.96 -5.34
CA GLY A 206 11.50 -10.22 -5.84
C GLY A 206 10.70 -11.43 -5.39
N LEU A 207 10.30 -11.50 -4.11
CA LEU A 207 9.45 -12.58 -3.57
C LEU A 207 8.09 -12.60 -4.27
N GLY A 208 7.42 -11.44 -4.40
CA GLY A 208 6.15 -11.34 -5.12
C GLY A 208 6.25 -11.87 -6.54
N CYS A 209 7.31 -11.51 -7.26
CA CYS A 209 7.57 -11.99 -8.62
C CYS A 209 7.86 -13.51 -8.65
N ALA A 210 8.69 -14.02 -7.73
CA ALA A 210 9.08 -15.43 -7.71
C ALA A 210 7.91 -16.37 -7.38
N ILE A 211 6.99 -15.96 -6.51
CA ILE A 211 5.78 -16.72 -6.17
C ILE A 211 4.90 -16.95 -7.41
N GLU A 212 4.81 -15.98 -8.31
CA GLU A 212 4.00 -16.07 -9.54
C GLU A 212 4.59 -17.02 -10.61
N LEU A 213 5.83 -17.49 -10.46
CA LEU A 213 6.46 -18.36 -11.44
C LEU A 213 5.82 -19.75 -11.48
N PRO A 214 5.82 -20.41 -12.64
CA PRO A 214 5.42 -21.81 -12.74
C PRO A 214 6.36 -22.70 -11.92
N GLU A 215 5.82 -23.80 -11.40
CA GLU A 215 6.60 -24.76 -10.61
C GLU A 215 7.77 -25.32 -11.41
N GLY A 216 8.96 -25.41 -10.77
CA GLY A 216 10.17 -25.92 -11.38
C GLY A 216 11.45 -25.50 -10.67
N LYS A 217 12.56 -26.07 -11.12
CA LYS A 217 13.88 -25.85 -10.50
C LYS A 217 14.28 -24.36 -10.38
N GLN A 218 13.89 -23.57 -11.38
CA GLN A 218 14.20 -22.14 -11.40
C GLN A 218 13.46 -21.37 -10.32
N LYS A 219 12.13 -21.60 -10.20
CA LYS A 219 11.30 -21.02 -9.12
C LYS A 219 11.90 -21.38 -7.77
N THR A 220 12.18 -22.66 -7.54
CA THR A 220 12.74 -23.14 -6.27
C THR A 220 14.06 -22.42 -5.95
N ALA A 221 15.00 -22.34 -6.87
CA ALA A 221 16.30 -21.70 -6.63
C ALA A 221 16.18 -20.20 -6.32
N LEU A 222 15.27 -19.49 -7.01
CA LEU A 222 15.02 -18.06 -6.76
C LEU A 222 14.35 -17.86 -5.40
N LEU A 223 13.33 -18.65 -5.07
CA LEU A 223 12.63 -18.60 -3.77
C LEU A 223 13.58 -18.94 -2.63
N ASP A 224 14.40 -20.01 -2.73
CA ASP A 224 15.36 -20.37 -1.68
C ASP A 224 16.31 -19.22 -1.36
N THR A 225 16.76 -18.50 -2.39
CA THR A 225 17.64 -17.34 -2.23
C THR A 225 16.88 -16.17 -1.59
N LEU A 226 15.71 -15.81 -2.12
CA LEU A 226 14.95 -14.64 -1.67
C LEU A 226 14.39 -14.84 -0.26
N VAL A 227 13.91 -16.04 0.09
CA VAL A 227 13.45 -16.39 1.44
C VAL A 227 14.61 -16.31 2.44
N ARG A 228 15.77 -16.86 2.11
CA ARG A 228 16.95 -16.77 2.95
C ARG A 228 17.38 -15.32 3.19
N GLU A 229 17.46 -14.51 2.14
CA GLU A 229 17.84 -13.09 2.24
C GLU A 229 16.76 -12.26 2.93
N GLY A 230 15.48 -12.54 2.68
CA GLY A 230 14.36 -11.92 3.37
C GLY A 230 14.36 -12.21 4.87
N THR A 231 14.58 -13.47 5.25
CA THR A 231 14.68 -13.84 6.67
C THR A 231 15.83 -13.12 7.37
N LYS A 232 16.98 -12.94 6.70
CA LYS A 232 18.09 -12.15 7.24
C LYS A 232 17.79 -10.67 7.33
N ALA A 233 16.88 -10.16 6.49
CA ALA A 233 16.54 -8.75 6.44
C ALA A 233 15.48 -8.35 7.49
N LEU A 234 14.70 -9.28 8.04
CA LEU A 234 13.67 -8.99 9.07
C LEU A 234 14.19 -8.19 10.29
N PRO A 235 15.39 -8.49 10.87
CA PRO A 235 15.90 -7.76 12.03
C PRO A 235 16.65 -6.46 11.67
N LEU A 236 16.71 -6.05 10.41
CA LEU A 236 17.45 -4.84 10.04
C LEU A 236 16.78 -3.60 10.62
N GLU A 237 17.62 -2.73 11.18
CA GLU A 237 17.21 -1.42 11.68
C GLU A 237 17.15 -0.38 10.55
N GLY A 238 16.40 0.71 10.77
CA GLY A 238 16.28 1.79 9.78
C GLY A 238 15.28 1.51 8.67
N VAL A 239 14.50 0.44 8.78
CA VAL A 239 13.39 0.11 7.87
C VAL A 239 12.09 0.63 8.45
N LEU A 240 11.22 1.21 7.60
CA LEU A 240 9.86 1.55 8.01
C LEU A 240 9.14 0.31 8.53
N PRO A 241 8.47 0.38 9.70
CA PRO A 241 7.80 -0.80 10.28
C PRO A 241 6.76 -1.44 9.35
N ASP A 242 6.13 -0.64 8.49
CA ASP A 242 5.18 -1.13 7.49
C ASP A 242 5.88 -1.98 6.42
N ASP A 243 7.08 -1.58 5.97
CA ASP A 243 7.85 -2.34 4.98
C ASP A 243 8.44 -3.63 5.57
N THR A 244 8.90 -3.61 6.82
CA THR A 244 9.27 -4.84 7.54
C THR A 244 8.06 -5.78 7.62
N SER A 245 6.89 -5.24 7.88
CA SER A 245 5.63 -6.00 7.91
C SER A 245 5.26 -6.56 6.53
N GLY A 246 5.44 -5.80 5.46
CA GLY A 246 5.27 -6.27 4.09
C GLY A 246 6.22 -7.41 3.72
N LEU A 247 7.45 -7.39 4.23
CA LEU A 247 8.38 -8.51 4.08
C LEU A 247 7.91 -9.76 4.82
N TYR A 248 7.38 -9.62 6.06
CA TYR A 248 6.75 -10.75 6.76
C TYR A 248 5.59 -11.33 5.95
N GLU A 249 4.71 -10.47 5.42
CA GLU A 249 3.57 -10.87 4.60
C GLU A 249 4.02 -11.66 3.36
N ALA A 250 5.06 -11.19 2.65
CA ALA A 250 5.62 -11.86 1.49
C ALA A 250 6.20 -13.24 1.84
N LEU A 251 6.90 -13.36 2.98
CA LEU A 251 7.45 -14.64 3.46
C LEU A 251 6.33 -15.60 3.91
N VAL A 252 5.29 -15.10 4.55
CA VAL A 252 4.10 -15.90 4.92
C VAL A 252 3.41 -16.40 3.66
N SER A 253 3.16 -15.53 2.68
CA SER A 253 2.52 -15.89 1.41
C SER A 253 3.30 -16.96 0.65
N GLU A 254 4.63 -16.90 0.68
CA GLU A 254 5.48 -17.93 0.08
C GLU A 254 5.30 -19.29 0.80
N ARG A 255 5.28 -19.30 2.15
CA ARG A 255 5.04 -20.54 2.93
C ARG A 255 3.62 -21.09 2.72
N GLU A 256 2.62 -20.22 2.57
CA GLU A 256 1.26 -20.61 2.21
C GLU A 256 1.22 -21.29 0.83
N ALA A 257 1.90 -20.71 -0.17
CA ALA A 257 2.03 -21.31 -1.50
C ALA A 257 2.74 -22.69 -1.46
N ALA A 258 3.75 -22.82 -0.60
CA ALA A 258 4.44 -24.08 -0.34
C ALA A 258 3.61 -25.08 0.52
N LYS A 259 2.45 -24.68 1.03
CA LYS A 259 1.60 -25.46 1.95
C LYS A 259 2.33 -25.88 3.25
N ASP A 260 3.27 -25.07 3.71
CA ASP A 260 4.02 -25.26 4.95
C ASP A 260 3.31 -24.54 6.11
N GLU A 261 2.21 -25.16 6.60
CA GLU A 261 1.38 -24.58 7.65
C GLU A 261 2.17 -24.28 8.94
N ALA A 262 3.15 -25.10 9.30
CA ALA A 262 3.95 -24.90 10.49
C ALA A 262 4.84 -23.66 10.39
N ALA A 263 5.43 -23.43 9.22
CA ALA A 263 6.21 -22.22 8.96
C ALA A 263 5.31 -20.97 8.88
N VAL A 264 4.11 -21.06 8.29
CA VAL A 264 3.11 -19.99 8.29
C VAL A 264 2.76 -19.57 9.71
N GLU A 265 2.41 -20.54 10.58
CA GLU A 265 2.04 -20.26 11.97
C GLU A 265 3.20 -19.62 12.74
N LYS A 266 4.42 -20.15 12.59
CA LYS A 266 5.62 -19.62 13.23
C LYS A 266 5.95 -18.21 12.78
N LEU A 267 5.97 -17.95 11.47
CA LEU A 267 6.23 -16.62 10.91
C LEU A 267 5.13 -15.63 11.30
N GLY A 268 3.87 -16.06 11.25
CA GLY A 268 2.73 -15.27 11.68
C GLY A 268 2.83 -14.83 13.15
N ALA A 269 3.29 -15.73 14.04
CA ALA A 269 3.50 -15.40 15.45
C ALA A 269 4.64 -14.38 15.65
N GLN A 270 5.74 -14.50 14.90
CA GLN A 270 6.84 -13.53 14.92
C GLN A 270 6.38 -12.17 14.39
N TRP A 271 5.64 -12.17 13.30
CA TRP A 271 5.07 -10.97 12.69
C TRP A 271 4.10 -10.26 13.63
N LEU A 272 3.18 -10.99 14.29
CA LEU A 272 2.26 -10.41 15.26
C LEU A 272 3.01 -9.79 16.45
N ALA A 273 4.02 -10.49 16.99
CA ALA A 273 4.84 -9.98 18.09
C ALA A 273 5.60 -8.70 17.69
N PHE A 274 6.16 -8.65 16.49
CA PHE A 274 6.79 -7.44 15.93
C PHE A 274 5.80 -6.27 15.89
N LEU A 275 4.61 -6.50 15.33
CA LEU A 275 3.59 -5.46 15.16
C LEU A 275 3.01 -4.98 16.49
N ASP A 276 2.82 -5.89 17.47
CA ASP A 276 2.39 -5.53 18.82
C ASP A 276 3.41 -4.62 19.51
N ALA A 277 4.70 -4.91 19.33
CA ALA A 277 5.77 -4.07 19.85
C ALA A 277 5.82 -2.68 19.18
N GLN A 278 5.54 -2.59 17.86
CA GLN A 278 5.46 -1.31 17.17
C GLN A 278 4.22 -0.50 17.59
N ALA A 279 3.07 -1.15 17.67
CA ALA A 279 1.83 -0.52 18.13
C ALA A 279 1.94 0.02 19.56
N ALA A 280 2.66 -0.67 20.46
CA ALA A 280 2.90 -0.22 21.83
C ALA A 280 3.80 1.03 21.90
N LYS A 281 4.66 1.27 20.91
CA LYS A 281 5.53 2.44 20.82
C LYS A 281 4.85 3.64 20.14
N ALA A 282 3.67 3.44 19.55
CA ALA A 282 2.99 4.50 18.79
C ALA A 282 2.60 5.66 19.71
N PRO A 283 2.82 6.92 19.29
CA PRO A 283 2.62 8.10 20.12
C PRO A 283 1.14 8.43 20.38
N ASN A 284 0.25 7.94 19.55
CA ASN A 284 -1.18 8.24 19.59
C ASN A 284 -2.02 7.11 18.97
N ALA A 285 -3.34 7.27 19.00
CA ALA A 285 -4.30 6.31 18.45
C ALA A 285 -4.11 6.08 16.93
N ALA A 286 -3.84 7.15 16.16
CA ALA A 286 -3.64 7.06 14.71
C ALA A 286 -2.39 6.23 14.38
N GLY A 287 -1.26 6.55 15.02
CA GLY A 287 -0.02 5.78 14.86
C GLY A 287 -0.17 4.31 15.27
N ARG A 288 -1.01 3.99 16.29
CA ARG A 288 -1.31 2.61 16.67
C ARG A 288 -2.14 1.90 15.61
N ALA A 289 -3.18 2.56 15.10
CA ALA A 289 -4.12 1.97 14.13
C ALA A 289 -3.48 1.69 12.75
N VAL A 290 -2.33 2.31 12.45
CA VAL A 290 -1.54 2.00 11.24
C VAL A 290 -1.26 0.50 11.14
N PHE A 291 -0.99 -0.17 12.26
CA PHE A 291 -0.60 -1.57 12.30
C PHE A 291 -1.77 -2.55 12.28
N ASP A 292 -3.01 -2.12 12.50
CA ASP A 292 -4.18 -3.00 12.60
C ASP A 292 -4.40 -3.91 11.38
N PRO A 293 -4.24 -3.47 10.11
CA PRO A 293 -4.39 -4.34 8.96
C PRO A 293 -3.43 -5.53 8.97
N HIS A 294 -2.16 -5.26 9.20
CA HIS A 294 -1.12 -6.27 9.27
C HIS A 294 -1.25 -7.16 10.51
N ARG A 295 -1.65 -6.59 11.66
CA ARG A 295 -1.91 -7.36 12.88
C ARG A 295 -3.05 -8.37 12.68
N VAL A 296 -4.08 -8.02 11.91
CA VAL A 296 -5.15 -8.97 11.52
C VAL A 296 -4.56 -10.10 10.67
N GLY A 297 -3.77 -9.80 9.63
CA GLY A 297 -3.11 -10.80 8.80
C GLY A 297 -2.22 -11.74 9.63
N ALA A 298 -1.37 -11.16 10.47
CA ALA A 298 -0.46 -11.90 11.34
C ALA A 298 -1.20 -12.79 12.37
N ALA A 299 -2.31 -12.29 12.93
CA ALA A 299 -3.14 -13.04 13.88
C ALA A 299 -3.85 -14.22 13.20
N LEU A 300 -4.27 -14.07 11.95
CA LEU A 300 -4.84 -15.16 11.15
C LEU A 300 -3.77 -16.21 10.80
N ALA A 301 -2.62 -15.77 10.29
CA ALA A 301 -1.51 -16.65 9.96
C ALA A 301 -1.01 -17.45 11.17
N SER A 302 -0.96 -16.82 12.35
CA SER A 302 -0.56 -17.48 13.60
C SER A 302 -1.67 -18.24 14.31
N LYS A 303 -2.86 -18.39 13.72
CA LYS A 303 -4.04 -19.03 14.32
C LYS A 303 -4.46 -18.39 15.67
N GLN A 304 -4.22 -17.07 15.85
CA GLN A 304 -4.53 -16.33 17.07
C GLN A 304 -5.53 -15.16 16.87
N PRO A 305 -6.62 -15.33 16.10
CA PRO A 305 -7.52 -14.23 15.74
C PRO A 305 -8.16 -13.53 16.95
N ALA A 306 -8.34 -14.25 18.08
CA ALA A 306 -8.93 -13.70 19.29
C ALA A 306 -8.13 -12.50 19.86
N LYS A 307 -6.82 -12.44 19.64
CA LYS A 307 -5.95 -11.34 20.09
C LYS A 307 -6.33 -9.99 19.47
N MET A 308 -7.00 -10.01 18.33
CA MET A 308 -7.35 -8.78 17.60
C MET A 308 -8.70 -8.18 18.00
N VAL A 309 -9.52 -8.87 18.81
CA VAL A 309 -10.86 -8.37 19.17
C VAL A 309 -10.76 -7.03 19.93
N GLU A 310 -10.07 -7.00 21.06
CA GLU A 310 -9.95 -5.78 21.89
C GLU A 310 -9.22 -4.63 21.18
N PRO A 311 -8.07 -4.84 20.50
CA PRO A 311 -7.43 -3.78 19.74
C PRO A 311 -8.33 -3.14 18.69
N LEU A 312 -9.12 -3.94 17.94
CA LEU A 312 -10.01 -3.43 16.91
C LEU A 312 -11.26 -2.74 17.48
N LEU A 313 -11.79 -3.22 18.62
CA LEU A 313 -12.85 -2.53 19.34
C LEU A 313 -12.37 -1.16 19.84
N GLN A 314 -11.13 -1.07 20.30
CA GLN A 314 -10.53 0.22 20.67
C GLN A 314 -10.36 1.13 19.46
N SER A 315 -9.86 0.62 18.33
CA SER A 315 -9.75 1.41 17.10
C SER A 315 -11.11 1.87 16.57
N GLU A 316 -12.17 1.06 16.73
CA GLU A 316 -13.54 1.47 16.35
C GLU A 316 -14.07 2.61 17.23
N LYS A 317 -13.69 2.67 18.51
CA LYS A 317 -14.03 3.78 19.43
C LYS A 317 -13.22 5.04 19.09
N ASP A 318 -11.92 4.90 18.83
CA ASP A 318 -11.03 6.00 18.51
C ASP A 318 -11.39 6.65 17.16
N PHE A 319 -11.88 5.85 16.21
CA PHE A 319 -12.22 6.28 14.84
C PHE A 319 -13.67 5.92 14.46
N PRO A 320 -14.69 6.55 15.09
CA PRO A 320 -16.10 6.12 14.96
C PRO A 320 -16.66 6.29 13.55
N LYS A 321 -16.04 7.13 12.71
CA LYS A 321 -16.44 7.33 11.30
C LYS A 321 -15.71 6.42 10.32
N ASP A 322 -14.61 5.80 10.73
CA ASP A 322 -13.84 4.88 9.90
C ASP A 322 -14.55 3.51 9.84
N TYR A 323 -14.71 2.98 8.64
CA TYR A 323 -15.28 1.66 8.41
C TYR A 323 -14.29 0.51 8.64
N ASN A 324 -12.98 0.78 8.55
CA ASN A 324 -11.95 -0.25 8.57
C ASN A 324 -11.92 -1.08 9.87
N PRO A 325 -11.98 -0.50 11.08
CA PRO A 325 -12.01 -1.31 12.31
C PRO A 325 -13.20 -2.26 12.35
N SER A 326 -14.42 -1.78 11.99
CA SER A 326 -15.61 -2.62 11.91
C SER A 326 -15.48 -3.73 10.87
N ALA A 327 -14.89 -3.44 9.70
CA ALA A 327 -14.66 -4.42 8.64
C ALA A 327 -13.68 -5.51 9.09
N ARG A 328 -12.60 -5.15 9.77
CA ARG A 328 -11.61 -6.09 10.34
C ARG A 328 -12.20 -6.93 11.45
N LEU A 329 -13.01 -6.34 12.35
CA LEU A 329 -13.75 -7.08 13.37
C LEU A 329 -14.66 -8.14 12.76
N ALA A 330 -15.34 -7.82 11.65
CA ALA A 330 -16.19 -8.78 10.96
C ALA A 330 -15.40 -10.00 10.47
N VAL A 331 -14.19 -9.81 9.94
CA VAL A 331 -13.30 -10.91 9.54
C VAL A 331 -12.88 -11.72 10.76
N ILE A 332 -12.42 -11.07 11.82
CA ILE A 332 -11.97 -11.75 13.06
C ILE A 332 -13.10 -12.56 13.69
N TYR A 333 -14.29 -11.99 13.84
CA TYR A 333 -15.44 -12.71 14.41
C TYR A 333 -15.88 -13.89 13.53
N ARG A 334 -15.81 -13.75 12.20
CA ARG A 334 -16.07 -14.85 11.27
C ARG A 334 -15.10 -16.01 11.50
N GLU A 335 -13.81 -15.74 11.63
CA GLU A 335 -12.81 -16.79 11.88
C GLU A 335 -12.96 -17.44 13.26
N LEU A 336 -13.48 -16.71 14.25
CA LEU A 336 -13.83 -17.24 15.56
C LEU A 336 -15.17 -18.01 15.60
N GLY A 337 -15.90 -18.10 14.47
CA GLY A 337 -17.22 -18.72 14.42
C GLY A 337 -18.34 -17.89 15.07
N LYS A 338 -18.07 -16.62 15.44
CA LYS A 338 -19.00 -15.68 16.05
C LYS A 338 -19.78 -14.94 14.97
N PHE A 339 -20.69 -15.65 14.28
CA PHE A 339 -21.32 -15.15 13.06
C PHE A 339 -22.30 -14.00 13.30
N ASP A 340 -22.96 -13.92 14.45
CA ASP A 340 -23.86 -12.81 14.77
C ASP A 340 -23.09 -11.51 15.02
N GLU A 341 -21.98 -11.57 15.76
CA GLU A 341 -21.06 -10.44 15.98
C GLU A 341 -20.39 -10.04 14.67
N ALA A 342 -20.00 -11.00 13.82
CA ALA A 342 -19.44 -10.75 12.50
C ALA A 342 -20.42 -10.00 11.61
N GLN A 343 -21.71 -10.42 11.60
CA GLN A 343 -22.77 -9.77 10.83
C GLN A 343 -23.03 -8.35 11.35
N ALA A 344 -23.11 -8.16 12.66
CA ALA A 344 -23.27 -6.83 13.24
C ALA A 344 -22.10 -5.90 12.91
N ALA A 345 -20.86 -6.41 12.92
CA ALA A 345 -19.67 -5.64 12.58
C ALA A 345 -19.65 -5.24 11.10
N ILE A 346 -19.96 -6.17 10.16
CA ILE A 346 -19.95 -5.84 8.72
C ILE A 346 -21.07 -4.87 8.35
N GLU A 347 -22.22 -4.90 9.02
CA GLU A 347 -23.29 -3.91 8.80
C GLU A 347 -22.85 -2.50 9.24
N ARG A 348 -22.13 -2.39 10.37
CA ARG A 348 -21.55 -1.11 10.78
C ARG A 348 -20.54 -0.61 9.75
N ALA A 349 -19.69 -1.50 9.22
CA ALA A 349 -18.72 -1.14 8.18
C ALA A 349 -19.43 -0.65 6.90
N LEU A 350 -20.44 -1.37 6.41
CA LEU A 350 -21.23 -0.99 5.23
C LEU A 350 -21.95 0.36 5.41
N THR A 351 -22.41 0.65 6.63
CA THR A 351 -23.06 1.93 6.97
C THR A 351 -22.07 3.09 6.94
N LYS A 352 -20.83 2.88 7.40
CA LYS A 352 -19.76 3.88 7.44
C LYS A 352 -19.13 4.09 6.05
N CYS A 353 -18.95 3.03 5.26
CA CYS A 353 -18.39 3.08 3.91
C CYS A 353 -19.42 3.64 2.91
N LYS A 354 -19.27 4.92 2.55
CA LYS A 354 -20.30 5.62 1.73
C LYS A 354 -20.15 5.33 0.24
N GLU A 355 -18.95 5.27 -0.27
CA GLU A 355 -18.65 5.12 -1.69
C GLU A 355 -17.37 4.31 -1.92
N GLY A 356 -17.01 4.07 -3.17
CA GLY A 356 -15.76 3.46 -3.59
C GLY A 356 -15.81 1.94 -3.79
N PRO A 357 -14.84 1.41 -4.54
CA PRO A 357 -14.78 -0.02 -4.88
C PRO A 357 -14.54 -0.91 -3.65
N ARG A 358 -13.98 -0.38 -2.56
CA ARG A 358 -13.78 -1.15 -1.32
C ARG A 358 -15.10 -1.65 -0.73
N LYS A 359 -16.21 -0.92 -0.95
CA LYS A 359 -17.55 -1.36 -0.51
C LYS A 359 -17.95 -2.72 -1.09
N LEU A 360 -17.47 -3.07 -2.29
CA LEU A 360 -17.68 -4.41 -2.86
C LEU A 360 -17.04 -5.50 -2.00
N ARG A 361 -15.83 -5.25 -1.45
CA ARG A 361 -15.17 -6.18 -0.52
C ARG A 361 -15.99 -6.36 0.77
N LEU A 362 -16.65 -5.31 1.24
CA LEU A 362 -17.52 -5.42 2.42
C LEU A 362 -18.75 -6.30 2.12
N PHE A 363 -19.36 -6.18 0.94
CA PHE A 363 -20.44 -7.07 0.52
C PHE A 363 -19.96 -8.52 0.40
N GLU A 364 -18.78 -8.78 -0.14
CA GLU A 364 -18.19 -10.12 -0.22
C GLU A 364 -17.92 -10.70 1.16
N THR A 365 -17.41 -9.89 2.08
CA THR A 365 -17.20 -10.31 3.48
C THR A 365 -18.55 -10.65 4.13
N LYS A 366 -19.59 -9.83 3.92
CA LYS A 366 -20.94 -10.12 4.39
C LYS A 366 -21.50 -11.43 3.81
N ALA A 367 -21.35 -11.63 2.49
CA ALA A 367 -21.80 -12.85 1.82
C ALA A 367 -21.06 -14.09 2.37
N SER A 368 -19.75 -13.99 2.64
CA SER A 368 -18.96 -15.07 3.25
C SER A 368 -19.40 -15.37 4.70
N ILE A 369 -19.75 -14.37 5.48
CA ILE A 369 -20.30 -14.56 6.84
C ILE A 369 -21.62 -15.31 6.78
N LEU A 370 -22.55 -14.90 5.90
CA LEU A 370 -23.86 -15.52 5.73
C LEU A 370 -23.75 -16.97 5.22
N ASP A 371 -22.82 -17.22 4.31
CA ASP A 371 -22.49 -18.55 3.80
C ASP A 371 -22.05 -19.48 4.94
N ARG A 372 -21.09 -19.06 5.74
CA ARG A 372 -20.59 -19.85 6.90
C ARG A 372 -21.63 -20.00 8.02
N LYS A 373 -22.59 -19.10 8.09
CA LYS A 373 -23.76 -19.18 9.00
C LYS A 373 -24.85 -20.12 8.47
N GLY A 374 -24.81 -20.51 7.19
CA GLY A 374 -25.83 -21.33 6.54
C GLY A 374 -27.02 -20.53 5.99
N ASP A 375 -26.92 -19.20 5.91
CA ASP A 375 -27.97 -18.34 5.34
C ASP A 375 -27.75 -18.12 3.83
N ALA A 376 -28.15 -19.10 3.04
CA ALA A 376 -28.04 -19.06 1.58
C ALA A 376 -28.88 -17.94 0.96
N ALA A 377 -30.07 -17.66 1.50
CA ALA A 377 -30.95 -16.61 0.99
C ALA A 377 -30.35 -15.22 1.23
N GLY A 378 -29.83 -14.98 2.43
CA GLY A 378 -29.13 -13.73 2.78
C GLY A 378 -27.85 -13.53 1.96
N LYS A 379 -27.08 -14.61 1.71
CA LYS A 379 -25.89 -14.57 0.81
C LYS A 379 -26.31 -14.11 -0.58
N LYS A 380 -27.29 -14.76 -1.21
CA LYS A 380 -27.77 -14.41 -2.55
C LYS A 380 -28.18 -12.94 -2.64
N LYS A 381 -29.02 -12.49 -1.72
CA LYS A 381 -29.47 -11.10 -1.65
C LYS A 381 -28.28 -10.13 -1.54
N THR A 382 -27.29 -10.45 -0.72
CA THR A 382 -26.09 -9.63 -0.54
C THR A 382 -25.28 -9.51 -1.82
N ILE A 383 -25.12 -10.61 -2.59
CA ILE A 383 -24.45 -10.56 -3.90
C ILE A 383 -25.26 -9.75 -4.92
N GLU A 384 -26.59 -9.86 -4.94
CA GLU A 384 -27.46 -9.02 -5.79
C GLU A 384 -27.25 -7.51 -5.49
N GLU A 385 -27.15 -7.15 -4.21
CA GLU A 385 -26.86 -5.77 -3.78
C GLU A 385 -25.46 -5.34 -4.24
N ALA A 386 -24.46 -6.21 -4.14
CA ALA A 386 -23.10 -5.96 -4.61
C ALA A 386 -23.04 -5.71 -6.12
N VAL A 387 -23.71 -6.54 -6.93
CA VAL A 387 -23.81 -6.36 -8.39
C VAL A 387 -24.46 -5.02 -8.74
N LYS A 388 -25.59 -4.72 -8.10
CA LYS A 388 -26.30 -3.45 -8.30
C LYS A 388 -25.43 -2.24 -7.95
N TYR A 389 -24.60 -2.35 -6.90
CA TYR A 389 -23.67 -1.31 -6.51
C TYR A 389 -22.51 -1.20 -7.50
N ALA A 390 -21.88 -2.33 -7.89
CA ALA A 390 -20.77 -2.38 -8.83
C ALA A 390 -21.11 -1.71 -10.17
N LYS A 391 -22.31 -1.94 -10.71
CA LYS A 391 -22.79 -1.32 -11.96
C LYS A 391 -22.92 0.20 -11.91
N LYS A 392 -22.90 0.81 -10.72
CA LYS A 392 -22.97 2.27 -10.56
C LYS A 392 -21.59 2.93 -10.40
N LEU A 393 -20.55 2.12 -10.16
CA LEU A 393 -19.20 2.65 -10.00
C LEU A 393 -18.63 3.12 -11.34
N PRO A 394 -17.74 4.15 -11.32
CA PRO A 394 -16.95 4.52 -12.49
C PRO A 394 -16.13 3.33 -13.02
N LYS A 395 -15.93 3.25 -14.33
CA LYS A 395 -15.13 2.18 -14.97
C LYS A 395 -13.66 2.17 -14.52
N THR A 396 -13.16 3.29 -14.02
CA THR A 396 -11.81 3.39 -13.42
C THR A 396 -11.71 2.70 -12.07
N GLN A 397 -12.84 2.46 -11.40
CA GLN A 397 -12.91 1.88 -10.06
C GLN A 397 -13.42 0.43 -10.05
N VAL A 398 -14.03 -0.04 -11.13
CA VAL A 398 -14.49 -1.43 -11.26
C VAL A 398 -14.39 -1.91 -12.71
N SER A 399 -13.78 -3.08 -12.91
CA SER A 399 -13.69 -3.72 -14.22
C SER A 399 -14.96 -4.51 -14.56
N ALA A 400 -15.21 -4.73 -15.87
CA ALA A 400 -16.28 -5.60 -16.34
C ALA A 400 -16.14 -7.04 -15.79
N ALA A 401 -14.92 -7.58 -15.81
CA ALA A 401 -14.61 -8.89 -15.26
C ALA A 401 -14.97 -9.02 -13.77
N ARG A 402 -14.80 -7.93 -12.99
CA ARG A 402 -15.20 -7.92 -11.57
C ARG A 402 -16.72 -8.03 -11.42
N ILE A 403 -17.48 -7.34 -12.26
CA ILE A 403 -18.95 -7.40 -12.26
C ILE A 403 -19.42 -8.81 -12.66
N GLU A 404 -18.85 -9.36 -13.74
CA GLU A 404 -19.15 -10.72 -14.20
C GLU A 404 -18.84 -11.78 -13.14
N GLY A 405 -17.72 -11.63 -12.40
CA GLY A 405 -17.36 -12.51 -11.28
C GLY A 405 -18.37 -12.45 -10.12
N LEU A 406 -18.95 -11.29 -9.84
CA LEU A 406 -20.05 -11.17 -8.86
C LEU A 406 -21.35 -11.83 -9.38
N GLU A 407 -21.70 -11.60 -10.65
CA GLU A 407 -22.89 -12.22 -11.27
C GLU A 407 -22.80 -13.76 -11.34
N ALA A 408 -21.59 -14.29 -11.56
CA ALA A 408 -21.37 -15.74 -11.56
C ALA A 408 -21.67 -16.42 -10.21
N GLN A 409 -21.56 -15.67 -9.10
CA GLN A 409 -21.89 -16.18 -7.76
C GLN A 409 -23.42 -16.29 -7.50
N LEU A 410 -24.26 -15.78 -8.40
CA LEU A 410 -25.73 -15.87 -8.31
C LEU A 410 -26.28 -17.11 -9.04
N LYS A 411 -25.48 -17.75 -9.88
CA LYS A 411 -25.81 -18.97 -10.64
C LYS A 411 -25.61 -20.21 -9.80
#